data_b7586eb91bc11c947ceb1653369ed7b5
#
_entry.id   b7586eb91bc11c947ceb1653369ed7b5
#
_cell.length_a   1.000
_cell.length_b   1.000
_cell.length_c   1.000
_cell.angle_alpha   90.00
_cell.angle_beta   90.00
_cell.angle_gamma   90.00
#
_symmetry.space_group_name_H-M   'P 1'
#
loop_
_entity.id
_entity.type
_entity.pdbx_description
1 polymer ?
#
loop_
_entity_poly.entity_id
_entity_poly.type
_entity_poly.pdbx_seq_one_letter_code
_entity_poly.pdbx_strand_id
1 'polypeptide(L)'
;MGHRAIITTRERKIGLYLHWNGGRDTVEPLLRYCELQGYRPPSSDSYGWARICQVVGNFFGGTLSVGIMPYSDDRRMDPGDNGIYVIDGWRIAERLSTEYGDGWKPVGVRRVEPRGEQRSYDFDGMLRGLATLIWTVSTGSAPPS
;
A
#
# COMPACT_ATOMS: atom_id res chain seq x y z
N MET A 1 -14.92 4.10 10.72
CA MET A 1 -13.83 4.78 10.00
C MET A 1 -12.83 3.77 9.50
N GLY A 2 -12.37 3.93 8.27
CA GLY A 2 -11.40 3.04 7.68
C GLY A 2 -9.95 3.45 7.99
N HIS A 3 -9.02 2.67 7.51
CA HIS A 3 -7.61 3.01 7.42
C HIS A 3 -7.24 3.10 5.94
N ARG A 4 -7.81 4.08 5.26
CA ARG A 4 -7.77 4.21 3.82
C ARG A 4 -6.41 4.66 3.32
N ALA A 5 -6.02 4.15 2.17
CA ALA A 5 -4.80 4.54 1.49
C ALA A 5 -4.93 4.30 -0.01
N ILE A 6 -4.08 4.98 -0.76
CA ILE A 6 -3.85 4.69 -2.18
C ILE A 6 -2.39 4.29 -2.32
N ILE A 7 -2.14 3.23 -3.09
CA ILE A 7 -0.78 2.87 -3.51
C ILE A 7 -0.66 3.16 -5.00
N THR A 8 0.35 3.90 -5.38
CA THR A 8 0.64 4.21 -6.78
C THR A 8 2.14 4.13 -7.05
N THR A 9 2.53 4.22 -8.30
CA THR A 9 3.94 4.27 -8.70
C THR A 9 4.32 5.69 -9.12
N ARG A 10 5.60 5.91 -9.44
CA ARG A 10 6.07 7.22 -9.91
C ARG A 10 5.39 7.65 -11.21
N GLU A 11 4.99 6.70 -12.05
CA GLU A 11 4.27 6.99 -13.29
C GLU A 11 2.84 7.49 -13.06
N ARG A 12 2.27 7.20 -11.89
CA ARG A 12 0.93 7.66 -11.51
C ARG A 12 -0.14 7.36 -12.54
N LYS A 13 -0.18 6.11 -13.00
CA LYS A 13 -1.20 5.66 -13.96
C LYS A 13 -2.35 4.94 -13.28
N ILE A 14 -2.05 4.16 -12.25
CA ILE A 14 -3.02 3.34 -11.53
C ILE A 14 -2.91 3.63 -10.04
N GLY A 15 -4.06 3.70 -9.37
CA GLY A 15 -4.14 3.73 -7.92
C GLY A 15 -4.79 2.46 -7.40
N LEU A 16 -4.15 1.79 -6.45
CA LEU A 16 -4.72 0.68 -5.71
C LEU A 16 -5.29 1.24 -4.41
N TYR A 17 -6.59 1.21 -4.27
CA TYR A 17 -7.30 1.73 -3.10
C TYR A 17 -7.43 0.65 -2.04
N LEU A 18 -7.06 0.98 -0.82
CA LEU A 18 -7.24 0.15 0.37
C LEU A 18 -8.20 0.86 1.31
N HIS A 19 -9.31 0.22 1.66
CA HIS A 19 -10.24 0.79 2.63
C HIS A 19 -9.77 0.53 4.07
N TRP A 20 -9.14 -0.62 4.30
CA TRP A 20 -8.61 -1.04 5.60
C TRP A 20 -7.13 -1.34 5.49
N ASN A 21 -6.44 -1.34 6.62
CA ASN A 21 -5.04 -1.74 6.72
C ASN A 21 -4.10 -0.91 5.83
N GLY A 22 -4.46 0.36 5.59
CA GLY A 22 -3.64 1.28 4.81
C GLY A 22 -2.51 1.93 5.59
N GLY A 23 -2.32 1.59 6.86
CA GLY A 23 -1.22 2.11 7.65
C GLY A 23 0.12 1.54 7.19
N ARG A 24 1.20 2.26 7.49
CA ARG A 24 2.55 1.85 7.11
C ARG A 24 2.92 0.50 7.71
N ASP A 25 2.40 0.20 8.91
CA ASP A 25 2.64 -1.06 9.61
C ASP A 25 2.13 -2.29 8.86
N THR A 26 1.24 -2.10 7.90
CA THR A 26 0.74 -3.17 7.02
C THR A 26 1.29 -3.03 5.61
N VAL A 27 1.26 -1.83 5.06
CA VAL A 27 1.67 -1.60 3.66
C VAL A 27 3.15 -1.88 3.46
N GLU A 28 4.03 -1.41 4.35
CA GLU A 28 5.47 -1.62 4.19
C GLU A 28 5.86 -3.10 4.29
N PRO A 29 5.40 -3.87 5.29
CA PRO A 29 5.67 -5.31 5.32
C PRO A 29 5.10 -6.06 4.12
N LEU A 30 3.93 -5.67 3.63
CA LEU A 30 3.33 -6.27 2.44
C LEU A 30 4.21 -6.07 1.20
N LEU A 31 4.73 -4.87 1.01
CA LEU A 31 5.65 -4.57 -0.09
C LEU A 31 6.96 -5.36 0.07
N ARG A 32 7.46 -5.44 1.29
CA ARG A 32 8.68 -6.20 1.58
C ARG A 32 8.47 -7.70 1.32
N TYR A 33 7.31 -8.23 1.65
CA TYR A 33 6.96 -9.61 1.32
C TYR A 33 7.06 -9.85 -0.19
N CYS A 34 6.50 -8.95 -0.99
CA CYS A 34 6.58 -9.06 -2.44
C CYS A 34 8.01 -9.00 -2.96
N GLU A 35 8.83 -8.14 -2.37
CA GLU A 35 10.26 -8.03 -2.73
C GLU A 35 11.00 -9.32 -2.40
N LEU A 36 10.77 -9.91 -1.23
CA LEU A 36 11.42 -11.15 -0.81
C LEU A 36 11.00 -12.35 -1.65
N GLN A 37 9.78 -12.34 -2.16
CA GLN A 37 9.30 -13.39 -3.06
C GLN A 37 9.86 -13.25 -4.48
N GLY A 38 10.55 -12.16 -4.77
CA GLY A 38 11.08 -11.91 -6.10
C GLY A 38 10.02 -11.58 -7.13
N TYR A 39 8.86 -11.08 -6.70
CA TYR A 39 7.80 -10.70 -7.62
C TYR A 39 8.20 -9.45 -8.40
N ARG A 40 7.77 -9.39 -9.65
CA ARG A 40 7.93 -8.22 -10.50
C ARG A 40 7.14 -7.06 -9.90
N PRO A 41 7.79 -5.88 -9.67
CA PRO A 41 7.09 -4.76 -9.07
C PRO A 41 6.18 -4.04 -10.07
N PRO A 42 5.12 -3.38 -9.60
CA PRO A 42 4.30 -2.54 -10.46
C PRO A 42 5.06 -1.25 -10.79
N SER A 43 5.34 -1.05 -12.03
CA SER A 43 5.80 0.23 -12.56
C SER A 43 4.95 0.46 -13.80
N SER A 44 5.38 0.40 -14.98
CA SER A 44 4.50 0.37 -16.15
C SER A 44 4.05 -1.04 -16.52
N ASP A 45 4.16 -1.96 -15.60
CA ASP A 45 4.06 -3.40 -15.87
C ASP A 45 2.76 -3.97 -15.29
N SER A 46 1.92 -4.48 -16.19
CA SER A 46 0.65 -5.07 -15.79
C SER A 46 0.81 -6.32 -14.92
N TYR A 47 1.90 -7.09 -15.10
CA TYR A 47 2.15 -8.25 -14.26
C TYR A 47 2.47 -7.86 -12.83
N GLY A 48 3.25 -6.79 -12.65
CA GLY A 48 3.56 -6.27 -11.32
C GLY A 48 2.32 -5.80 -10.59
N TRP A 49 1.43 -5.10 -11.28
CA TRP A 49 0.15 -4.68 -10.71
C TRP A 49 -0.71 -5.88 -10.33
N ALA A 50 -0.74 -6.92 -11.17
CA ALA A 50 -1.48 -8.13 -10.85
C ALA A 50 -0.92 -8.82 -9.61
N ARG A 51 0.39 -8.84 -9.44
CA ARG A 51 1.03 -9.45 -8.26
C ARG A 51 0.67 -8.74 -6.98
N ILE A 52 0.76 -7.41 -6.93
CA ILE A 52 0.38 -6.67 -5.74
C ILE A 52 -1.11 -6.85 -5.41
N CYS A 53 -1.97 -6.84 -6.42
CA CYS A 53 -3.40 -7.06 -6.22
C CYS A 53 -3.68 -8.46 -5.67
N GLN A 54 -2.98 -9.47 -6.17
CA GLN A 54 -3.12 -10.85 -5.69
C GLN A 54 -2.71 -10.99 -4.23
N VAL A 55 -1.58 -10.40 -3.85
CA VAL A 55 -1.09 -10.45 -2.46
C VAL A 55 -2.03 -9.72 -1.53
N VAL A 56 -2.47 -8.52 -1.92
CA VAL A 56 -3.43 -7.73 -1.14
C VAL A 56 -4.74 -8.48 -0.99
N GLY A 57 -5.26 -9.06 -2.08
CA GLY A 57 -6.50 -9.82 -2.06
C GLY A 57 -6.43 -11.02 -1.14
N ASN A 58 -5.32 -11.75 -1.16
CA ASN A 58 -5.10 -12.89 -0.26
C ASN A 58 -5.04 -12.46 1.20
N PHE A 59 -4.38 -11.33 1.47
CA PHE A 59 -4.23 -10.82 2.84
C PHE A 59 -5.57 -10.37 3.41
N PHE A 60 -6.35 -9.61 2.64
CA PHE A 60 -7.63 -9.07 3.12
C PHE A 60 -8.77 -10.08 3.06
N GLY A 61 -8.63 -11.14 2.33
CA GLY A 61 -9.55 -12.28 2.17
C GLY A 61 -11.02 -12.00 2.47
N GLY A 62 -11.93 -12.35 1.61
CA GLY A 62 -13.37 -12.30 1.90
C GLY A 62 -14.01 -10.91 2.05
N THR A 63 -13.24 -9.83 2.12
CA THR A 63 -13.80 -8.47 2.20
C THR A 63 -13.59 -7.73 0.89
N LEU A 64 -14.63 -7.05 0.42
CA LEU A 64 -14.57 -6.23 -0.78
C LEU A 64 -14.12 -4.82 -0.42
N SER A 65 -12.88 -4.70 0.03
CA SER A 65 -12.34 -3.44 0.55
C SER A 65 -11.17 -2.89 -0.26
N VAL A 66 -10.98 -3.41 -1.48
CA VAL A 66 -9.88 -3.03 -2.37
C VAL A 66 -10.46 -2.56 -3.69
N GLY A 67 -9.90 -1.51 -4.27
CA GLY A 67 -10.31 -1.01 -5.57
C GLY A 67 -9.12 -0.66 -6.45
N ILE A 68 -9.33 -0.70 -7.75
CA ILE A 68 -8.32 -0.29 -8.73
C ILE A 68 -8.95 0.83 -9.55
N MET A 69 -8.22 1.92 -9.72
CA MET A 69 -8.73 3.08 -10.44
C MET A 69 -7.63 3.76 -11.23
N PRO A 70 -7.99 4.47 -12.33
CA PRO A 70 -7.05 5.34 -12.98
C PRO A 70 -6.60 6.43 -12.01
N TYR A 71 -5.32 6.76 -12.03
CA TYR A 71 -4.79 7.82 -11.17
C TYR A 71 -4.99 9.18 -11.86
N SER A 72 -5.66 10.10 -11.19
CA SER A 72 -5.92 11.43 -11.73
C SER A 72 -4.79 12.40 -11.36
N ASP A 73 -4.80 12.89 -10.12
CA ASP A 73 -3.73 13.74 -9.59
C ASP A 73 -3.62 13.54 -8.07
N ASP A 74 -2.50 13.95 -7.51
CA ASP A 74 -2.20 13.69 -6.10
C ASP A 74 -3.24 14.28 -5.16
N ARG A 75 -3.79 15.46 -5.46
CA ARG A 75 -4.78 16.08 -4.60
C ARG A 75 -6.09 15.32 -4.55
N ARG A 76 -6.54 14.81 -5.71
CA ARG A 76 -7.83 14.14 -5.84
C ARG A 76 -7.78 12.69 -5.39
N MET A 77 -6.60 12.08 -5.46
CA MET A 77 -6.46 10.66 -5.15
C MET A 77 -6.30 10.38 -3.66
N ASP A 78 -5.99 11.38 -2.85
CA ASP A 78 -5.86 11.17 -1.41
C ASP A 78 -7.21 10.78 -0.80
N PRO A 79 -7.33 9.55 -0.26
CA PRO A 79 -8.60 9.10 0.32
C PRO A 79 -8.83 9.58 1.75
N GLY A 80 -7.90 10.36 2.32
CA GLY A 80 -7.86 10.67 3.75
C GLY A 80 -7.03 9.64 4.51
N ASP A 81 -7.17 9.57 5.79
CA ASP A 81 -6.51 8.63 6.72
C ASP A 81 -4.99 8.52 6.50
N ASN A 82 -4.52 7.60 5.65
CA ASN A 82 -3.11 7.33 5.44
C ASN A 82 -2.54 7.93 4.15
N GLY A 83 -3.36 8.63 3.37
CA GLY A 83 -2.91 9.32 2.17
C GLY A 83 -2.47 8.40 1.05
N ILE A 84 -1.42 8.80 0.37
CA ILE A 84 -0.92 8.15 -0.83
C ILE A 84 0.49 7.61 -0.56
N TYR A 85 0.72 6.34 -0.91
CA TYR A 85 2.03 5.73 -0.97
C TYR A 85 2.48 5.73 -2.42
N VAL A 86 3.57 6.44 -2.72
CA VAL A 86 4.23 6.35 -4.03
C VAL A 86 5.36 5.37 -3.89
N ILE A 87 5.29 4.26 -4.62
CA ILE A 87 6.32 3.21 -4.53
C ILE A 87 7.26 3.27 -5.73
N ASP A 88 8.50 2.87 -5.48
CA ASP A 88 9.52 2.68 -6.49
C ASP A 88 10.05 1.25 -6.32
N GLY A 89 9.81 0.40 -7.32
CA GLY A 89 9.98 -1.03 -7.10
C GLY A 89 9.01 -1.49 -6.01
N TRP A 90 9.52 -2.15 -4.98
CA TRP A 90 8.73 -2.57 -3.82
C TRP A 90 9.00 -1.71 -2.59
N ARG A 91 9.59 -0.53 -2.78
CA ARG A 91 9.93 0.37 -1.67
C ARG A 91 9.09 1.63 -1.71
N ILE A 92 8.73 2.11 -0.53
CA ILE A 92 8.02 3.38 -0.38
C ILE A 92 9.01 4.50 -0.71
N ALA A 93 8.74 5.23 -1.80
CA ALA A 93 9.56 6.38 -2.19
C ALA A 93 9.05 7.67 -1.54
N GLU A 94 7.72 7.84 -1.47
CA GLU A 94 7.10 9.02 -0.90
C GLU A 94 5.77 8.65 -0.25
N ARG A 95 5.39 9.43 0.75
CA ARG A 95 4.04 9.43 1.30
C ARG A 95 3.48 10.83 1.21
N LEU A 96 2.29 10.94 0.64
CA LEU A 96 1.67 12.22 0.34
C LEU A 96 0.33 12.36 1.04
N SER A 97 0.00 13.57 1.44
CA SER A 97 -1.30 13.92 1.99
C SER A 97 -1.73 15.26 1.42
N THR A 98 -3.01 15.40 1.15
CA THR A 98 -3.56 16.66 0.64
C THR A 98 -3.62 17.69 1.76
N GLU A 99 -3.18 18.90 1.47
CA GLU A 99 -3.37 20.05 2.34
C GLU A 99 -4.68 20.75 1.98
N TYR A 100 -5.45 21.09 3.00
CA TYR A 100 -6.71 21.79 2.84
C TYR A 100 -6.61 23.20 3.37
N GLY A 101 -7.12 24.14 2.58
CA GLY A 101 -7.27 25.53 3.00
C GLY A 101 -8.67 25.80 3.54
N ASP A 102 -9.03 27.07 3.56
CA ASP A 102 -10.33 27.52 4.05
C ASP A 102 -11.47 26.87 3.28
N GLY A 103 -12.52 26.45 3.98
CA GLY A 103 -13.66 25.77 3.39
C GLY A 103 -13.36 24.37 2.90
N TRP A 104 -12.30 23.73 3.43
CA TRP A 104 -11.89 22.38 3.07
C TRP A 104 -11.55 22.20 1.59
N LYS A 105 -11.06 23.27 0.96
CA LYS A 105 -10.60 23.20 -0.42
C LYS A 105 -9.19 22.68 -0.48
N PRO A 106 -8.90 21.68 -1.35
CA PRO A 106 -7.55 21.21 -1.51
C PRO A 106 -6.67 22.30 -2.15
N VAL A 107 -5.59 22.65 -1.46
CA VAL A 107 -4.68 23.71 -1.90
C VAL A 107 -3.31 23.19 -2.34
N GLY A 108 -2.98 21.97 -1.98
CA GLY A 108 -1.69 21.39 -2.34
C GLY A 108 -1.53 19.99 -1.79
N VAL A 109 -0.35 19.46 -1.95
CA VAL A 109 0.03 18.15 -1.46
C VAL A 109 1.33 18.28 -0.69
N ARG A 110 1.43 17.64 0.46
CA ARG A 110 2.62 17.65 1.29
C ARG A 110 3.15 16.24 1.49
N ARG A 111 4.44 16.14 1.77
CA ARG A 111 5.06 14.88 2.17
C ARG A 111 4.73 14.63 3.65
N VAL A 112 4.22 13.43 3.95
CA VAL A 112 3.72 13.10 5.30
C VAL A 112 4.84 12.70 6.25
N GLU A 113 5.87 11.99 5.74
CA GLU A 113 6.95 11.46 6.57
C GLU A 113 8.28 12.03 6.14
N PRO A 114 9.13 12.45 7.09
CA PRO A 114 10.48 12.89 6.75
C PRO A 114 11.34 11.69 6.28
N ARG A 115 12.36 12.00 5.50
CA ARG A 115 13.32 10.97 5.06
C ARG A 115 14.05 10.41 6.27
N GLY A 116 14.27 9.08 6.25
CA GLY A 116 15.02 8.40 7.29
C GLY A 116 14.26 8.22 8.59
N GLU A 117 12.96 8.37 8.57
CA GLU A 117 12.13 8.16 9.76
C GLU A 117 12.25 6.74 10.26
N GLN A 118 12.44 6.59 11.57
CA GLN A 118 12.43 5.29 12.19
C GLN A 118 11.01 4.75 12.25
N ARG A 119 10.87 3.46 12.01
CA ARG A 119 9.58 2.79 12.13
C ARG A 119 9.15 2.76 13.60
N SER A 120 7.92 3.13 13.85
CA SER A 120 7.32 3.11 15.18
C SER A 120 6.64 1.78 15.50
N TYR A 121 6.95 0.73 14.74
CA TYR A 121 6.33 -0.59 14.88
C TYR A 121 7.37 -1.69 14.64
N ASP A 122 7.05 -2.91 15.07
CA ASP A 122 7.89 -4.08 14.86
C ASP A 122 7.74 -4.59 13.42
N PHE A 123 8.58 -4.06 12.54
CA PHE A 123 8.54 -4.40 11.10
C PHE A 123 8.75 -5.90 10.86
N ASP A 124 9.73 -6.51 11.52
CA ASP A 124 10.03 -7.92 11.30
C ASP A 124 8.90 -8.83 11.81
N GLY A 125 8.32 -8.49 12.96
CA GLY A 125 7.17 -9.22 13.49
C GLY A 125 5.96 -9.09 12.58
N MET A 126 5.68 -7.90 12.10
CA MET A 126 4.57 -7.66 11.16
C MET A 126 4.80 -8.42 9.85
N LEU A 127 6.02 -8.42 9.33
CA LEU A 127 6.37 -9.15 8.11
C LEU A 127 6.17 -10.66 8.28
N ARG A 128 6.61 -11.23 9.41
CA ARG A 128 6.41 -12.65 9.70
C ARG A 128 4.93 -13.01 9.80
N GLY A 129 4.16 -12.19 10.50
CA GLY A 129 2.72 -12.41 10.63
C GLY A 129 1.99 -12.34 9.30
N LEU A 130 2.34 -11.38 8.46
CA LEU A 130 1.77 -11.22 7.14
C LEU A 130 2.12 -12.42 6.24
N ALA A 131 3.37 -12.84 6.23
CA ALA A 131 3.81 -13.97 5.44
C ALA A 131 3.09 -15.27 5.86
N THR A 132 2.90 -15.48 7.16
CA THR A 132 2.15 -16.63 7.68
C THR A 132 0.70 -16.60 7.21
N LEU A 133 0.05 -15.44 7.30
CA LEU A 133 -1.34 -15.29 6.90
C LEU A 133 -1.51 -15.54 5.39
N ILE A 134 -0.66 -14.98 4.56
CA ILE A 134 -0.71 -15.18 3.11
C ILE A 134 -0.47 -16.63 2.75
N TRP A 135 0.50 -17.29 3.40
CA TRP A 135 0.75 -18.73 3.19
C TRP A 135 -0.48 -19.55 3.51
N THR A 136 -1.11 -19.32 4.67
CA THR A 136 -2.28 -20.08 5.10
C THR A 136 -3.45 -19.90 4.14
N VAL A 137 -3.71 -18.67 3.67
CA VAL A 137 -4.78 -18.40 2.71
C VAL A 137 -4.51 -19.09 1.37
N SER A 138 -3.26 -19.05 0.89
CA SER A 138 -2.89 -19.59 -0.42
C SER A 138 -2.85 -21.12 -0.45
N THR A 139 -2.42 -21.76 0.64
CA THR A 139 -2.21 -23.21 0.68
C THR A 139 -3.22 -23.97 1.51
N GLY A 140 -3.94 -23.29 2.40
CA GLY A 140 -4.86 -23.91 3.34
C GLY A 140 -4.16 -24.70 4.45
N SER A 141 -2.86 -24.51 4.62
CA SER A 141 -2.09 -25.24 5.63
C SER A 141 -1.11 -24.30 6.34
N ALA A 142 -0.58 -24.75 7.48
CA ALA A 142 0.40 -23.98 8.23
C ALA A 142 1.72 -23.88 7.46
N PRO A 143 2.46 -22.76 7.62
CA PRO A 143 3.78 -22.62 6.98
C PRO A 143 4.79 -23.60 7.60
N PRO A 144 5.85 -23.96 6.86
CA PRO A 144 6.91 -24.80 7.42
C PRO A 144 7.65 -24.07 8.56
N SER A 145 8.17 -24.86 9.47
CA SER A 145 8.89 -24.36 10.66
C SER A 145 10.24 -23.72 10.27
#